data_b09c7d8bdbe9ccea02373c766dbb7bd9
#
_entry.id   b09c7d8bdbe9ccea02373c766dbb7bd9
#
_cell.length_a   1.000
_cell.length_b   1.000
_cell.length_c   1.000
_cell.angle_alpha   90.00
_cell.angle_beta   90.00
_cell.angle_gamma   90.00
#
_symmetry.space_group_name_H-M   'P 1'
#
loop_
_entity.id
_entity.type
_entity.pdbx_description
1 polymer ?
#
loop_
_entity_poly.entity_id
_entity_poly.type
_entity_poly.pdbx_seq_one_letter_code
_entity_poly.pdbx_strand_id
1 'polypeptide(L)'
;MDNGTLVTILVVALVVVVLLLLIRAASGARRARPKLSPLPADARERYVHDWDEIETKFVDAPEQAVREAEALVMSVMRERGHPLTERDLPREMHRANKLRTRNGTEGMRQALLHYRSLMERMVGPEDKAAREQRRREMA
;
A
#
# COMPACT_ATOMS: atom_id res chain seq x y z
N MET A 1 13.07 38.06 -34.47
CA MET A 1 13.82 37.09 -33.64
C MET A 1 14.94 36.55 -34.49
N ASP A 2 16.15 36.74 -34.01
CA ASP A 2 17.32 36.25 -34.76
C ASP A 2 17.41 34.73 -34.65
N ASN A 3 17.84 34.08 -35.71
CA ASN A 3 17.96 32.60 -35.74
C ASN A 3 18.79 32.05 -34.56
N GLY A 4 19.75 32.85 -34.06
CA GLY A 4 20.52 32.49 -32.86
C GLY A 4 19.68 32.38 -31.58
N THR A 5 18.71 33.28 -31.40
CA THR A 5 17.82 33.26 -30.23
C THR A 5 16.89 32.05 -30.26
N LEU A 6 16.37 31.70 -31.44
CA LEU A 6 15.53 30.51 -31.60
C LEU A 6 16.31 29.21 -31.33
N VAL A 7 17.54 29.13 -31.82
CA VAL A 7 18.42 27.95 -31.54
C VAL A 7 18.72 27.85 -30.06
N THR A 8 19.01 28.94 -29.37
CA THR A 8 19.30 28.95 -27.94
C THR A 8 18.08 28.49 -27.14
N ILE A 9 16.86 28.96 -27.45
CA ILE A 9 15.62 28.55 -26.79
C ILE A 9 15.37 27.05 -26.99
N LEU A 10 15.58 26.53 -28.21
CA LEU A 10 15.42 25.12 -28.54
C LEU A 10 16.40 24.26 -27.76
N VAL A 11 17.67 24.66 -27.65
CA VAL A 11 18.68 23.92 -26.88
C VAL A 11 18.35 23.91 -25.38
N VAL A 12 17.95 25.07 -24.84
CA VAL A 12 17.54 25.14 -23.41
C VAL A 12 16.31 24.28 -23.16
N ALA A 13 15.30 24.31 -24.02
CA ALA A 13 14.11 23.47 -23.89
C ALA A 13 14.47 21.97 -23.95
N LEU A 14 15.37 21.58 -24.85
CA LEU A 14 15.85 20.21 -24.97
C LEU A 14 16.59 19.76 -23.71
N VAL A 15 17.47 20.59 -23.17
CA VAL A 15 18.20 20.30 -21.93
C VAL A 15 17.25 20.14 -20.74
N VAL A 16 16.23 21.01 -20.63
CA VAL A 16 15.22 20.89 -19.56
C VAL A 16 14.42 19.61 -19.70
N VAL A 17 14.00 19.24 -20.91
CA VAL A 17 13.28 17.98 -21.15
C VAL A 17 14.15 16.76 -20.80
N VAL A 18 15.42 16.75 -21.21
CA VAL A 18 16.35 15.68 -20.88
C VAL A 18 16.57 15.59 -19.37
N LEU A 19 16.76 16.71 -18.67
CA LEU A 19 16.87 16.75 -17.22
C LEU A 19 15.60 16.22 -16.53
N LEU A 20 14.42 16.60 -16.99
CA LEU A 20 13.14 16.09 -16.46
C LEU A 20 12.99 14.58 -16.71
N LEU A 21 13.41 14.08 -17.86
CA LEU A 21 13.42 12.65 -18.16
C LEU A 21 14.41 11.89 -17.30
N LEU A 22 15.60 12.45 -17.05
CA LEU A 22 16.60 11.86 -16.16
C LEU A 22 16.13 11.84 -14.70
N ILE A 23 15.49 12.91 -14.24
CA ILE A 23 14.89 12.97 -12.90
C ILE A 23 13.77 11.93 -12.77
N ARG A 24 12.94 11.79 -13.82
CA ARG A 24 11.91 10.75 -13.84
C ARG A 24 12.47 9.34 -13.90
N ALA A 25 13.51 9.11 -14.67
CA ALA A 25 14.21 7.83 -14.74
C ALA A 25 14.92 7.50 -13.42
N ALA A 26 15.52 8.48 -12.77
CA ALA A 26 16.14 8.32 -11.45
C ALA A 26 15.09 8.13 -10.33
N SER A 27 13.93 8.80 -10.44
CA SER A 27 12.80 8.62 -9.53
C SER A 27 12.05 7.31 -9.78
N GLY A 28 12.13 6.79 -10.99
CA GLY A 28 11.64 5.47 -11.42
C GLY A 28 12.67 4.35 -11.24
N ALA A 29 13.86 4.64 -10.70
CA ALA A 29 14.75 3.60 -10.20
C ALA A 29 13.91 2.74 -9.25
N ARG A 30 13.48 1.59 -9.75
CA ARG A 30 12.63 0.61 -9.09
C ARG A 30 13.19 0.45 -7.68
N ARG A 31 12.51 1.05 -6.69
CA ARG A 31 12.73 0.68 -5.30
C ARG A 31 12.61 -0.82 -5.29
N ALA A 32 13.71 -1.51 -5.06
CA ALA A 32 13.71 -2.95 -4.99
C ALA A 32 12.58 -3.31 -4.02
N ARG A 33 11.60 -4.09 -4.50
CA ARG A 33 10.50 -4.52 -3.64
C ARG A 33 11.14 -5.24 -2.47
N PRO A 34 10.85 -4.85 -1.22
CA PRO A 34 11.45 -5.50 -0.08
C PRO A 34 11.14 -6.99 -0.15
N LYS A 35 12.16 -7.81 0.07
CA LYS A 35 11.98 -9.26 0.13
C LYS A 35 11.27 -9.58 1.43
N LEU A 36 9.98 -9.84 1.36
CA LEU A 36 9.15 -10.12 2.52
C LEU A 36 9.33 -11.58 2.97
N SER A 37 9.43 -11.77 4.28
CA SER A 37 9.43 -13.10 4.87
C SER A 37 8.05 -13.77 4.71
N PRO A 38 7.98 -15.08 4.47
CA PRO A 38 6.70 -15.79 4.41
C PRO A 38 5.99 -15.71 5.76
N LEU A 39 4.66 -15.59 5.72
CA LEU A 39 3.82 -15.57 6.90
C LEU A 39 3.39 -17.00 7.26
N PRO A 40 3.60 -17.47 8.50
CA PRO A 40 3.09 -18.77 8.95
C PRO A 40 1.57 -18.86 8.81
N ALA A 41 1.04 -20.09 8.61
CA ALA A 41 -0.39 -20.30 8.39
C ALA A 41 -1.25 -19.85 9.59
N ASP A 42 -0.80 -20.11 10.81
CA ASP A 42 -1.47 -19.68 12.05
C ASP A 42 -1.49 -18.15 12.20
N ALA A 43 -0.41 -17.49 11.85
CA ALA A 43 -0.34 -16.03 11.85
C ALA A 43 -1.30 -15.45 10.79
N ARG A 44 -1.38 -16.06 9.61
CA ARG A 44 -2.33 -15.65 8.57
C ARG A 44 -3.77 -15.73 9.04
N GLU A 45 -4.16 -16.83 9.67
CA GLU A 45 -5.52 -17.02 10.20
C GLU A 45 -5.86 -15.96 11.25
N ARG A 46 -4.93 -15.64 12.16
CA ARG A 46 -5.11 -14.57 13.16
C ARG A 46 -5.34 -13.22 12.48
N TYR A 47 -4.51 -12.83 11.51
CA TYR A 47 -4.66 -11.56 10.81
C TYR A 47 -5.97 -11.44 10.04
N VAL A 48 -6.44 -12.53 9.42
CA VAL A 48 -7.75 -12.56 8.75
C VAL A 48 -8.88 -12.40 9.76
N HIS A 49 -8.82 -13.10 10.88
CA HIS A 49 -9.82 -13.00 11.94
C HIS A 49 -9.88 -11.59 12.54
N ASP A 50 -8.71 -11.03 12.89
CA ASP A 50 -8.62 -9.68 13.45
C ASP A 50 -9.15 -8.62 12.46
N TRP A 51 -8.94 -8.84 11.18
CA TRP A 51 -9.49 -7.97 10.13
C TRP A 51 -11.02 -8.02 10.06
N ASP A 52 -11.61 -9.20 10.13
CA ASP A 52 -13.07 -9.38 10.14
C ASP A 52 -13.71 -8.67 11.34
N GLU A 53 -13.07 -8.71 12.52
CA GLU A 53 -13.51 -7.97 13.70
C GLU A 53 -13.45 -6.45 13.48
N ILE A 54 -12.42 -5.95 12.83
CA ILE A 54 -12.28 -4.52 12.49
C ILE A 54 -13.39 -4.08 11.53
N GLU A 55 -13.68 -4.85 10.49
CA GLU A 55 -14.78 -4.54 9.55
C GLU A 55 -16.12 -4.49 10.25
N THR A 56 -16.39 -5.43 11.14
CA THR A 56 -17.62 -5.44 11.94
C THR A 56 -17.70 -4.21 12.85
N LYS A 57 -16.62 -3.86 13.51
CA LYS A 57 -16.53 -2.69 14.40
C LYS A 57 -16.74 -1.36 13.67
N PHE A 58 -16.42 -1.29 12.38
CA PHE A 58 -16.55 -0.06 11.60
C PHE A 58 -17.98 0.51 11.58
N VAL A 59 -18.99 -0.35 11.68
CA VAL A 59 -20.40 0.05 11.68
C VAL A 59 -20.72 0.97 12.87
N ASP A 60 -20.23 0.62 14.06
CA ASP A 60 -20.54 1.33 15.30
C ASP A 60 -19.46 2.33 15.72
N ALA A 61 -18.21 2.06 15.38
CA ALA A 61 -17.07 2.85 15.81
C ALA A 61 -16.02 3.03 14.69
N PRO A 62 -16.34 3.80 13.62
CA PRO A 62 -15.51 3.91 12.44
C PRO A 62 -14.10 4.47 12.72
N GLU A 63 -13.97 5.45 13.61
CA GLU A 63 -12.65 5.99 13.97
C GLU A 63 -11.76 4.96 14.65
N GLN A 64 -12.33 4.18 15.55
CA GLN A 64 -11.59 3.12 16.24
C GLN A 64 -11.20 2.02 15.27
N ALA A 65 -12.13 1.57 14.41
CA ALA A 65 -11.88 0.55 13.40
C ALA A 65 -10.74 0.94 12.45
N VAL A 66 -10.71 2.19 11.99
CA VAL A 66 -9.64 2.69 11.10
C VAL A 66 -8.28 2.75 11.81
N ARG A 67 -8.23 3.13 13.09
CA ARG A 67 -6.98 3.08 13.87
C ARG A 67 -6.48 1.66 14.07
N GLU A 68 -7.37 0.74 14.36
CA GLU A 68 -7.05 -0.69 14.52
C GLU A 68 -6.59 -1.31 13.20
N ALA A 69 -7.23 -0.95 12.08
CA ALA A 69 -6.82 -1.37 10.74
C ALA A 69 -5.38 -0.92 10.40
N GLU A 70 -5.06 0.34 10.67
CA GLU A 70 -3.69 0.85 10.50
C GLU A 70 -2.68 0.05 11.34
N ALA A 71 -2.99 -0.16 12.62
CA ALA A 71 -2.12 -0.89 13.53
C ALA A 71 -1.93 -2.35 13.09
N LEU A 72 -2.98 -3.00 12.60
CA LEU A 72 -2.92 -4.38 12.11
C LEU A 72 -2.07 -4.50 10.85
N VAL A 73 -2.25 -3.60 9.89
CA VAL A 73 -1.43 -3.54 8.66
C VAL A 73 0.05 -3.30 9.01
N MET A 74 0.34 -2.40 9.93
CA MET A 74 1.71 -2.15 10.40
C MET A 74 2.31 -3.39 11.07
N SER A 75 1.51 -4.14 11.81
CA SER A 75 1.95 -5.37 12.49
C SER A 75 2.32 -6.47 11.49
N VAL A 76 1.49 -6.72 10.48
CA VAL A 76 1.79 -7.73 9.46
C VAL A 76 2.99 -7.33 8.60
N MET A 77 3.14 -6.04 8.28
CA MET A 77 4.32 -5.55 7.57
C MET A 77 5.60 -5.77 8.40
N ARG A 78 5.56 -5.45 9.69
CA ARG A 78 6.69 -5.67 10.61
C ARG A 78 7.04 -7.14 10.71
N GLU A 79 6.08 -8.01 10.89
CA GLU A 79 6.29 -9.47 10.99
C GLU A 79 6.92 -10.04 9.71
N ARG A 80 6.57 -9.49 8.55
CA ARG A 80 7.15 -9.86 7.27
C ARG A 80 8.47 -9.17 6.94
N GLY A 81 9.00 -8.34 7.83
CA GLY A 81 10.25 -7.63 7.62
C GLY A 81 10.18 -6.48 6.62
N HIS A 82 8.98 -5.93 6.38
CA HIS A 82 8.84 -4.73 5.55
C HIS A 82 9.40 -3.51 6.28
N PRO A 83 10.21 -2.66 5.60
CA PRO A 83 10.66 -1.41 6.19
C PRO A 83 9.47 -0.50 6.54
N LEU A 84 9.46 0.03 7.76
CA LEU A 84 8.37 0.87 8.29
C LEU A 84 8.72 2.36 8.32
N THR A 85 9.79 2.78 7.65
CA THR A 85 10.09 4.20 7.52
C THR A 85 9.04 4.85 6.61
N GLU A 86 8.69 6.10 6.87
CA GLU A 86 7.67 6.82 6.09
C GLU A 86 7.94 6.78 4.58
N ARG A 87 9.22 6.84 4.20
CA ARG A 87 9.65 6.78 2.80
C ARG A 87 9.39 5.42 2.13
N ASP A 88 9.42 4.35 2.91
CA ASP A 88 9.30 2.97 2.44
C ASP A 88 7.88 2.42 2.54
N LEU A 89 6.98 3.12 3.24
CA LEU A 89 5.58 2.72 3.35
C LEU A 89 4.92 2.64 1.95
N PRO A 90 4.06 1.64 1.73
CA PRO A 90 3.29 1.52 0.50
C PRO A 90 2.42 2.75 0.22
N ARG A 91 2.19 3.04 -1.05
CA ARG A 91 1.35 4.18 -1.48
C ARG A 91 -0.06 4.13 -0.90
N GLU A 92 -0.61 2.93 -0.75
CA GLU A 92 -1.92 2.70 -0.16
C GLU A 92 -1.98 3.16 1.30
N MET A 93 -0.90 2.96 2.06
CA MET A 93 -0.79 3.45 3.43
C MET A 93 -0.85 4.98 3.48
N HIS A 94 -0.08 5.64 2.62
CA HIS A 94 -0.12 7.11 2.52
C HIS A 94 -1.51 7.64 2.10
N ARG A 95 -2.17 6.96 1.16
CA ARG A 95 -3.54 7.33 0.73
C ARG A 95 -4.54 7.14 1.85
N ALA A 96 -4.50 6.01 2.54
CA ALA A 96 -5.38 5.73 3.67
C ALA A 96 -5.21 6.78 4.78
N ASN A 97 -3.96 7.06 5.17
CA ASN A 97 -3.65 8.05 6.19
C ASN A 97 -4.16 9.46 5.84
N LYS A 98 -4.10 9.83 4.56
CA LYS A 98 -4.61 11.10 4.08
C LYS A 98 -6.14 11.15 4.07
N LEU A 99 -6.79 10.07 3.68
CA LEU A 99 -8.25 10.00 3.56
C LEU A 99 -8.94 9.97 4.92
N ARG A 100 -8.38 9.28 5.91
CA ARG A 100 -8.98 9.17 7.25
C ARG A 100 -9.13 10.52 7.96
N THR A 101 -8.30 11.51 7.62
CA THR A 101 -8.34 12.86 8.19
C THR A 101 -9.21 13.83 7.38
N ARG A 102 -9.73 13.39 6.24
CA ARG A 102 -10.56 14.17 5.34
C ARG A 102 -11.93 13.52 5.21
N ASN A 103 -12.95 14.32 4.89
CA ASN A 103 -14.28 13.83 4.51
C ASN A 103 -15.03 12.95 5.56
N GLY A 104 -14.72 13.07 6.84
CA GLY A 104 -15.48 12.39 7.90
C GLY A 104 -15.58 10.86 7.70
N THR A 105 -16.77 10.30 7.93
CA THR A 105 -17.02 8.84 7.84
C THR A 105 -16.73 8.27 6.45
N GLU A 106 -17.02 9.00 5.38
CA GLU A 106 -16.71 8.56 4.02
C GLU A 106 -15.21 8.47 3.78
N GLY A 107 -14.45 9.43 4.27
CA GLY A 107 -12.98 9.38 4.23
C GLY A 107 -12.42 8.18 5.00
N MET A 108 -13.00 7.86 6.15
CA MET A 108 -12.65 6.69 6.95
C MET A 108 -12.98 5.38 6.23
N ARG A 109 -14.13 5.31 5.57
CA ARG A 109 -14.52 4.15 4.75
C ARG A 109 -13.52 3.92 3.60
N GLN A 110 -13.14 4.97 2.90
CA GLN A 110 -12.15 4.88 1.83
C GLN A 110 -10.78 4.49 2.35
N ALA A 111 -10.37 5.03 3.51
CA ALA A 111 -9.13 4.64 4.17
C ALA A 111 -9.12 3.14 4.51
N LEU A 112 -10.22 2.63 5.06
CA LEU A 112 -10.37 1.20 5.37
C LEU A 112 -10.20 0.32 4.13
N LEU A 113 -10.74 0.72 2.98
CA LEU A 113 -10.58 -0.01 1.72
C LEU A 113 -9.11 -0.06 1.25
N HIS A 114 -8.35 1.02 1.45
CA HIS A 114 -6.91 1.01 1.14
C HIS A 114 -6.13 0.13 2.10
N TYR A 115 -6.44 0.16 3.40
CA TYR A 115 -5.83 -0.75 4.38
C TYR A 115 -6.17 -2.21 4.07
N ARG A 116 -7.42 -2.51 3.67
CA ARG A 116 -7.83 -3.85 3.24
C ARG A 116 -7.01 -4.36 2.06
N SER A 117 -6.89 -3.56 1.00
CA SER A 117 -6.08 -3.91 -0.16
C SER A 117 -4.62 -4.21 0.20
N LEU A 118 -4.07 -3.45 1.13
CA LEU A 118 -2.71 -3.66 1.63
C LEU A 118 -2.62 -4.92 2.50
N MET A 119 -3.61 -5.14 3.36
CA MET A 119 -3.71 -6.32 4.20
C MET A 119 -3.77 -7.61 3.36
N GLU A 120 -4.63 -7.65 2.36
CA GLU A 120 -4.77 -8.79 1.44
C GLU A 120 -3.45 -9.13 0.74
N ARG A 121 -2.67 -8.12 0.34
CA ARG A 121 -1.35 -8.32 -0.26
C ARG A 121 -0.29 -8.78 0.75
N MET A 122 -0.37 -8.31 1.98
CA MET A 122 0.59 -8.67 3.03
C MET A 122 0.34 -10.06 3.59
N VAL A 123 -0.91 -10.44 3.76
CA VAL A 123 -1.30 -11.80 4.17
C VAL A 123 -1.05 -12.81 3.06
N GLY A 124 -1.06 -12.34 1.81
CA GLY A 124 -0.86 -13.16 0.63
C GLY A 124 -2.13 -13.90 0.22
N PRO A 125 -2.19 -14.40 -1.03
CA PRO A 125 -3.27 -15.28 -1.43
C PRO A 125 -3.19 -16.52 -0.55
N GLU A 126 -4.31 -16.90 0.03
CA GLU A 126 -4.47 -18.25 0.55
C GLU A 126 -4.00 -19.21 -0.57
N ASP A 127 -3.03 -20.04 -0.27
CA ASP A 127 -2.53 -21.01 -1.23
C ASP A 127 -3.75 -21.74 -1.81
N LYS A 128 -3.95 -21.69 -3.14
CA LYS A 128 -5.06 -22.40 -3.78
C LYS A 128 -5.07 -23.87 -3.35
N ALA A 129 -3.88 -24.43 -3.12
CA ALA A 129 -3.68 -25.76 -2.58
C ALA A 129 -4.24 -25.91 -1.17
N ALA A 130 -4.06 -24.93 -0.28
CA ALA A 130 -4.61 -24.97 1.08
C ALA A 130 -6.14 -24.82 1.09
N ARG A 131 -6.70 -24.01 0.18
CA ARG A 131 -8.17 -23.91 -0.01
C ARG A 131 -8.78 -25.19 -0.52
N GLU A 132 -8.15 -25.83 -1.51
CA GLU A 132 -8.60 -27.12 -2.04
C GLU A 132 -8.50 -28.22 -1.00
N GLN A 133 -7.45 -28.21 -0.19
CA GLN A 133 -7.26 -29.19 0.88
C GLN A 133 -8.32 -29.04 1.96
N ARG A 134 -8.62 -27.81 2.44
CA ARG A 134 -9.72 -27.57 3.37
C ARG A 134 -11.08 -27.93 2.79
N ARG A 135 -11.30 -27.67 1.50
CA ARG A 135 -12.54 -28.04 0.82
C ARG A 135 -12.71 -29.56 0.76
N ARG A 136 -11.64 -30.33 0.60
CA ARG A 136 -11.66 -31.79 0.62
C ARG A 136 -11.87 -32.34 2.04
N GLU A 137 -11.33 -31.69 3.05
CA GLU A 137 -11.48 -32.09 4.46
C GLU A 137 -12.88 -31.77 5.03
N MET A 138 -13.58 -30.79 4.42
CA MET A 138 -14.95 -30.42 4.81
C MET A 138 -16.04 -31.09 3.93
N ALA A 139 -15.67 -31.81 2.91
CA ALA A 139 -16.57 -32.58 2.05
C ALA A 139 -16.68 -34.04 2.51
#